data_63b02b47c5c2e6593ba60e16cd084098
#
_entry.id   63b02b47c5c2e6593ba60e16cd084098
#
_cell.length_a   1.000
_cell.length_b   1.000
_cell.length_c   1.000
_cell.angle_alpha   90.00
_cell.angle_beta   90.00
_cell.angle_gamma   90.00
#
_symmetry.space_group_name_H-M   'P 1'
#
loop_
_entity.id
_entity.type
_entity.pdbx_description
1 polymer ?
#
loop_
_entity_poly.entity_id
_entity_poly.type
_entity_poly.pdbx_seq_one_letter_code
_entity_poly.pdbx_strand_id
1 'polypeptide(L)'
;MTFTLYHHGSSVCAAKVRFAMAEKGMEWEGVYIDILAGEQFTPEYQKINAKSVVPTLVHDDLVIPDSTVIVEYLDHIAPETSVHPKDPWERAQVRYWTKAVDEDLHPACGAMTFLCSHRHTVLRKLGKEGADKFLASTPEFSVTSDWKSFKDAIVRQGFEAPGALGKVKLYDSYLHKMDKALTGNDWLVGNKFSIADIALTPYINRLAMMSMRGMWEGGRLPNVERWFEAIEARENFKPCFIDWVPEDLTNDLRENGIKSWPEVAKILEIEI
;
A
#
# COMPACT_ATOMS: atom_id res chain seq x y z
N MET A 1 -6.91 25.70 -11.02
CA MET A 1 -6.82 24.22 -11.05
C MET A 1 -7.34 23.71 -9.74
N THR A 2 -8.41 22.91 -9.74
CA THR A 2 -9.00 22.36 -8.53
C THR A 2 -8.79 20.85 -8.54
N PHE A 3 -8.20 20.30 -7.49
CA PHE A 3 -8.02 18.85 -7.34
C PHE A 3 -8.98 18.32 -6.29
N THR A 4 -9.76 17.32 -6.64
CA THR A 4 -10.58 16.56 -5.70
C THR A 4 -10.07 15.12 -5.65
N LEU A 5 -9.65 14.66 -4.48
CA LEU A 5 -9.17 13.30 -4.28
C LEU A 5 -10.22 12.48 -3.53
N TYR A 6 -10.78 11.49 -4.19
CA TYR A 6 -11.60 10.47 -3.55
C TYR A 6 -10.69 9.42 -2.94
N HIS A 7 -10.74 9.26 -1.61
CA HIS A 7 -9.76 8.46 -0.88
C HIS A 7 -10.34 7.78 0.36
N HIS A 8 -9.59 6.83 0.89
CA HIS A 8 -9.84 6.22 2.21
C HIS A 8 -8.55 6.23 3.04
N GLY A 9 -8.68 6.44 4.34
CA GLY A 9 -7.53 6.60 5.25
C GLY A 9 -6.56 5.42 5.21
N SER A 10 -7.05 4.19 5.29
CA SER A 10 -6.21 3.00 5.30
C SER A 10 -5.79 2.49 3.91
N SER A 11 -6.22 3.11 2.82
CA SER A 11 -5.81 2.68 1.49
C SER A 11 -4.35 3.04 1.19
N VAL A 12 -3.52 2.04 0.98
CA VAL A 12 -2.11 2.21 0.58
C VAL A 12 -1.98 2.96 -0.75
N CYS A 13 -2.91 2.71 -1.68
CA CYS A 13 -2.96 3.40 -2.96
C CYS A 13 -3.35 4.88 -2.81
N ALA A 14 -4.31 5.19 -1.92
CA ALA A 14 -4.68 6.58 -1.65
C ALA A 14 -3.55 7.31 -0.89
N ALA A 15 -2.87 6.65 0.04
CA ALA A 15 -1.71 7.20 0.73
C ALA A 15 -0.56 7.53 -0.24
N LYS A 16 -0.32 6.70 -1.27
CA LYS A 16 0.63 6.99 -2.37
C LYS A 16 0.32 8.35 -3.02
N VAL A 17 -0.94 8.58 -3.37
CA VAL A 17 -1.36 9.84 -4.03
C VAL A 17 -1.27 11.02 -3.08
N ARG A 18 -1.77 10.89 -1.83
CA ARG A 18 -1.62 11.96 -0.82
C ARG A 18 -0.16 12.37 -0.65
N PHE A 19 0.74 11.39 -0.57
CA PHE A 19 2.16 11.65 -0.40
C PHE A 19 2.76 12.33 -1.63
N ALA A 20 2.43 11.88 -2.85
CA ALA A 20 2.86 12.54 -4.08
C ALA A 20 2.40 14.00 -4.15
N MET A 21 1.14 14.29 -3.82
CA MET A 21 0.60 15.66 -3.81
C MET A 21 1.29 16.53 -2.77
N ALA A 22 1.52 16.01 -1.56
CA ALA A 22 2.20 16.72 -0.48
C ALA A 22 3.66 17.04 -0.84
N GLU A 23 4.40 16.07 -1.39
CA GLU A 23 5.80 16.26 -1.83
C GLU A 23 5.92 17.28 -2.98
N LYS A 24 4.85 17.52 -3.71
CA LYS A 24 4.76 18.53 -4.78
C LYS A 24 4.16 19.86 -4.30
N GLY A 25 3.76 19.98 -3.04
CA GLY A 25 3.10 21.17 -2.48
C GLY A 25 1.74 21.46 -3.12
N MET A 26 1.04 20.43 -3.60
CA MET A 26 -0.28 20.57 -4.24
C MET A 26 -1.39 20.55 -3.20
N GLU A 27 -2.27 21.56 -3.25
CA GLU A 27 -3.50 21.59 -2.47
C GLU A 27 -4.60 20.76 -3.16
N TRP A 28 -5.45 20.12 -2.36
CA TRP A 28 -6.53 19.28 -2.85
C TRP A 28 -7.70 19.23 -1.87
N GLU A 29 -8.89 19.02 -2.38
CA GLU A 29 -10.08 18.73 -1.60
C GLU A 29 -10.25 17.22 -1.43
N GLY A 30 -10.44 16.77 -0.20
CA GLY A 30 -10.63 15.35 0.13
C GLY A 30 -12.10 14.96 0.16
N VAL A 31 -12.47 13.94 -0.62
CA VAL A 31 -13.75 13.24 -0.47
C VAL A 31 -13.47 11.84 0.09
N TYR A 32 -13.81 11.67 1.37
CA TYR A 32 -13.61 10.40 2.03
C TYR A 32 -14.64 9.39 1.56
N ILE A 33 -14.18 8.20 1.16
CA ILE A 33 -15.02 7.06 0.76
C ILE A 33 -14.81 5.95 1.78
N ASP A 34 -15.83 5.64 2.57
CA ASP A 34 -15.74 4.53 3.51
C ASP A 34 -15.84 3.18 2.78
N ILE A 35 -14.68 2.66 2.40
CA ILE A 35 -14.59 1.36 1.72
C ILE A 35 -14.97 0.18 2.62
N LEU A 36 -14.96 0.36 3.94
CA LEU A 36 -15.38 -0.67 4.88
C LEU A 36 -16.91 -0.71 5.03
N ALA A 37 -17.57 0.45 4.83
CA ALA A 37 -19.02 0.55 4.72
C ALA A 37 -19.55 0.22 3.32
N GLY A 38 -18.68 0.12 2.31
CA GLY A 38 -19.09 -0.21 0.94
C GLY A 38 -19.50 0.99 0.09
N GLU A 39 -19.16 2.22 0.49
CA GLU A 39 -19.53 3.45 -0.25
C GLU A 39 -18.97 3.48 -1.68
N GLN A 40 -17.86 2.80 -1.94
CA GLN A 40 -17.30 2.66 -3.30
C GLN A 40 -18.23 1.92 -4.27
N PHE A 41 -19.25 1.22 -3.77
CA PHE A 41 -20.22 0.50 -4.59
C PHE A 41 -21.50 1.28 -4.85
N THR A 42 -21.60 2.52 -4.37
CA THR A 42 -22.75 3.39 -4.66
C THR A 42 -22.80 3.77 -6.14
N PRO A 43 -23.98 3.90 -6.75
CA PRO A 43 -24.10 4.32 -8.15
C PRO A 43 -23.44 5.67 -8.44
N GLU A 44 -23.41 6.56 -7.45
CA GLU A 44 -22.79 7.89 -7.53
C GLU A 44 -21.26 7.75 -7.71
N TYR A 45 -20.60 6.95 -6.89
CA TYR A 45 -19.16 6.75 -7.00
C TYR A 45 -18.80 5.90 -8.24
N GLN A 46 -19.62 4.92 -8.59
CA GLN A 46 -19.40 4.09 -9.79
C GLN A 46 -19.44 4.88 -11.11
N LYS A 47 -20.15 6.01 -11.15
CA LYS A 47 -20.10 6.93 -12.30
C LYS A 47 -18.74 7.63 -12.42
N ILE A 48 -18.04 7.82 -11.29
CA ILE A 48 -16.71 8.44 -11.24
C ILE A 48 -15.65 7.36 -11.52
N ASN A 49 -15.75 6.21 -10.85
CA ASN A 49 -14.81 5.10 -11.03
C ASN A 49 -15.56 3.76 -11.10
N ALA A 50 -15.72 3.26 -12.31
CA ALA A 50 -16.42 2.00 -12.56
C ALA A 50 -15.73 0.77 -11.91
N LYS A 51 -14.42 0.86 -11.59
CA LYS A 51 -13.72 -0.19 -10.84
C LYS A 51 -14.11 -0.23 -9.36
N SER A 52 -14.81 0.77 -8.85
CA SER A 52 -15.25 0.85 -7.44
C SER A 52 -14.08 0.72 -6.45
N VAL A 53 -12.98 1.41 -6.72
CA VAL A 53 -11.78 1.44 -5.89
C VAL A 53 -11.30 2.87 -5.64
N VAL A 54 -10.54 3.07 -4.58
CA VAL A 54 -9.85 4.34 -4.29
C VAL A 54 -8.33 4.16 -4.42
N PRO A 55 -7.59 5.21 -4.81
CA PRO A 55 -8.02 6.59 -5.06
C PRO A 55 -8.59 6.82 -6.46
N THR A 56 -9.33 7.92 -6.58
CA THR A 56 -9.62 8.55 -7.87
C THR A 56 -9.34 10.04 -7.72
N LEU A 57 -8.60 10.62 -8.65
CA LEU A 57 -8.35 12.05 -8.72
C LEU A 57 -9.29 12.67 -9.75
N VAL A 58 -9.91 13.78 -9.39
CA VAL A 58 -10.62 14.66 -10.34
C VAL A 58 -9.85 15.97 -10.40
N HIS A 59 -9.40 16.34 -11.59
CA HIS A 59 -8.76 17.62 -11.87
C HIS A 59 -9.65 18.42 -12.81
N ASP A 60 -10.28 19.46 -12.27
CA ASP A 60 -11.40 20.18 -12.92
C ASP A 60 -12.48 19.15 -13.37
N ASP A 61 -12.63 18.88 -14.66
CA ASP A 61 -13.60 17.90 -15.19
C ASP A 61 -12.96 16.54 -15.61
N LEU A 62 -11.64 16.39 -15.40
CA LEU A 62 -10.90 15.20 -15.81
C LEU A 62 -10.84 14.17 -14.68
N VAL A 63 -11.33 12.98 -14.91
CA VAL A 63 -11.30 11.86 -13.97
C VAL A 63 -10.10 10.97 -14.26
N ILE A 64 -9.20 10.82 -13.29
CA ILE A 64 -7.99 10.00 -13.39
C ILE A 64 -8.06 8.91 -12.32
N PRO A 65 -8.38 7.67 -12.70
CA PRO A 65 -8.30 6.51 -11.81
C PRO A 65 -6.88 5.93 -11.80
N ASP A 66 -6.63 5.03 -10.83
CA ASP A 66 -5.36 4.32 -10.62
C ASP A 66 -4.23 5.18 -10.04
N SER A 67 -3.72 4.73 -8.90
CA SER A 67 -2.77 5.51 -8.09
C SER A 67 -1.44 5.77 -8.78
N THR A 68 -0.94 4.83 -9.56
CA THR A 68 0.33 4.99 -10.29
C THR A 68 0.14 5.97 -11.47
N VAL A 69 -0.99 5.85 -12.18
CA VAL A 69 -1.35 6.79 -13.25
C VAL A 69 -1.54 8.20 -12.69
N ILE A 70 -2.21 8.34 -11.54
CA ILE A 70 -2.40 9.64 -10.88
C ILE A 70 -1.03 10.27 -10.53
N VAL A 71 -0.12 9.54 -9.93
CA VAL A 71 1.21 10.07 -9.54
C VAL A 71 2.01 10.51 -10.77
N GLU A 72 2.00 9.73 -11.85
CA GLU A 72 2.62 10.11 -13.11
C GLU A 72 1.98 11.36 -13.72
N TYR A 73 0.64 11.45 -13.69
CA TYR A 73 -0.10 12.62 -14.17
C TYR A 73 0.27 13.88 -13.38
N LEU A 74 0.29 13.80 -12.05
CA LEU A 74 0.68 14.92 -11.17
C LEU A 74 2.11 15.39 -11.46
N ASP A 75 3.02 14.46 -11.76
CA ASP A 75 4.40 14.82 -12.10
C ASP A 75 4.51 15.55 -13.44
N HIS A 76 3.69 15.15 -14.42
CA HIS A 76 3.66 15.78 -15.74
C HIS A 76 3.09 17.21 -15.72
N ILE A 77 2.06 17.46 -14.93
CA ILE A 77 1.42 18.79 -14.88
C ILE A 77 2.14 19.80 -14.00
N ALA A 78 3.08 19.35 -13.14
CA ALA A 78 3.92 20.20 -12.32
C ALA A 78 5.41 19.86 -12.51
N PRO A 79 5.97 20.18 -13.67
CA PRO A 79 7.34 19.82 -14.02
C PRO A 79 8.39 20.54 -13.18
N GLU A 80 8.07 21.69 -12.58
CA GLU A 80 8.95 22.45 -11.70
C GLU A 80 9.25 21.72 -10.39
N THR A 81 8.32 20.90 -9.92
CA THR A 81 8.47 20.02 -8.75
C THR A 81 8.60 18.55 -9.12
N SER A 82 9.09 18.26 -10.33
CA SER A 82 9.20 16.90 -10.83
C SER A 82 10.11 16.05 -9.94
N VAL A 83 9.58 14.91 -9.52
CA VAL A 83 10.30 13.84 -8.81
C VAL A 83 10.62 12.66 -9.73
N HIS A 84 10.49 12.87 -11.04
CA HIS A 84 10.93 11.92 -12.06
C HIS A 84 12.36 12.24 -12.52
N PRO A 85 13.27 11.26 -12.59
CA PRO A 85 14.61 11.49 -13.12
C PRO A 85 14.57 12.00 -14.56
N LYS A 86 15.61 12.77 -14.95
CA LYS A 86 15.78 13.23 -16.34
C LYS A 86 16.44 12.18 -17.23
N ASP A 87 17.32 11.38 -16.64
CA ASP A 87 18.02 10.32 -17.36
C ASP A 87 17.06 9.20 -17.80
N PRO A 88 17.11 8.77 -19.08
CA PRO A 88 16.19 7.76 -19.60
C PRO A 88 16.31 6.38 -18.92
N TRP A 89 17.53 6.00 -18.48
CA TRP A 89 17.74 4.74 -17.77
C TRP A 89 17.14 4.79 -16.37
N GLU A 90 17.38 5.86 -15.62
CA GLU A 90 16.78 6.08 -14.31
C GLU A 90 15.24 6.11 -14.42
N ARG A 91 14.68 6.74 -15.46
CA ARG A 91 13.23 6.71 -15.73
C ARG A 91 12.72 5.29 -15.95
N ALA A 92 13.47 4.46 -16.65
CA ALA A 92 13.11 3.05 -16.84
C ALA A 92 13.15 2.28 -15.50
N GLN A 93 14.12 2.59 -14.62
CA GLN A 93 14.18 2.00 -13.27
C GLN A 93 12.98 2.43 -12.41
N VAL A 94 12.58 3.70 -12.45
CA VAL A 94 11.36 4.16 -11.78
C VAL A 94 10.14 3.36 -12.25
N ARG A 95 9.97 3.19 -13.56
CA ARG A 95 8.85 2.42 -14.13
C ARG A 95 8.90 0.94 -13.77
N TYR A 96 10.09 0.37 -13.65
CA TYR A 96 10.25 -1.00 -13.17
C TYR A 96 9.70 -1.15 -11.74
N TRP A 97 10.02 -0.19 -10.84
CA TRP A 97 9.52 -0.21 -9.46
C TRP A 97 8.01 0.03 -9.37
N THR A 98 7.47 1.00 -10.12
CA THR A 98 6.03 1.27 -10.11
C THR A 98 5.23 0.10 -10.67
N LYS A 99 5.73 -0.55 -11.73
CA LYS A 99 5.15 -1.77 -12.28
C LYS A 99 5.16 -2.93 -11.28
N ALA A 100 6.28 -3.14 -10.59
CA ALA A 100 6.41 -4.15 -9.54
C ALA A 100 5.42 -3.91 -8.38
N VAL A 101 5.17 -2.64 -8.04
CA VAL A 101 4.13 -2.29 -7.07
C VAL A 101 2.76 -2.72 -7.55
N ASP A 102 2.38 -2.41 -8.77
CA ASP A 102 1.03 -2.67 -9.27
C ASP A 102 0.76 -4.17 -9.49
N GLU A 103 1.75 -4.90 -10.03
CA GLU A 103 1.58 -6.30 -10.41
C GLU A 103 1.80 -7.28 -9.23
N ASP A 104 2.74 -6.97 -8.33
CA ASP A 104 3.18 -7.90 -7.28
C ASP A 104 2.87 -7.40 -5.87
N LEU A 105 3.38 -6.20 -5.51
CA LEU A 105 3.34 -5.74 -4.12
C LEU A 105 1.94 -5.32 -3.68
N HIS A 106 1.12 -4.73 -4.54
CA HIS A 106 -0.24 -4.36 -4.17
C HIS A 106 -1.10 -5.59 -3.85
N PRO A 107 -1.16 -6.64 -4.70
CA PRO A 107 -1.82 -7.88 -4.34
C PRO A 107 -1.23 -8.56 -3.10
N ALA A 108 0.10 -8.57 -2.96
CA ALA A 108 0.76 -9.14 -1.79
C ALA A 108 0.46 -8.35 -0.51
N CYS A 109 0.36 -7.03 -0.58
CA CYS A 109 0.00 -6.17 0.56
C CYS A 109 -1.42 -6.46 1.04
N GLY A 110 -2.37 -6.59 0.14
CA GLY A 110 -3.72 -7.03 0.47
C GLY A 110 -3.73 -8.38 1.19
N ALA A 111 -3.01 -9.35 0.63
CA ALA A 111 -2.85 -10.68 1.22
C ALA A 111 -2.22 -10.62 2.63
N MET A 112 -1.09 -9.95 2.79
CA MET A 112 -0.41 -9.78 4.07
C MET A 112 -1.28 -9.08 5.11
N THR A 113 -1.99 -8.02 4.71
CA THR A 113 -2.88 -7.29 5.60
C THR A 113 -4.02 -8.18 6.12
N PHE A 114 -4.64 -8.98 5.24
CA PHE A 114 -5.66 -9.94 5.65
C PHE A 114 -5.08 -11.06 6.48
N LEU A 115 -3.99 -11.67 6.05
CA LEU A 115 -3.34 -12.78 6.71
C LEU A 115 -2.92 -12.44 8.14
N CYS A 116 -2.26 -11.29 8.32
CA CYS A 116 -1.62 -10.92 9.58
C CYS A 116 -2.51 -10.09 10.50
N SER A 117 -3.55 -9.43 9.98
CA SER A 117 -4.39 -8.54 10.80
C SER A 117 -5.89 -8.68 10.53
N HIS A 118 -6.37 -8.34 9.33
CA HIS A 118 -7.80 -8.16 9.10
C HIS A 118 -8.63 -9.42 9.30
N ARG A 119 -8.10 -10.64 9.05
CA ARG A 119 -8.83 -11.89 9.36
C ARG A 119 -9.22 -11.99 10.83
N HIS A 120 -8.35 -11.58 11.72
CA HIS A 120 -8.61 -11.61 13.17
C HIS A 120 -9.70 -10.61 13.55
N THR A 121 -9.66 -9.41 12.99
CA THR A 121 -10.66 -8.37 13.19
C THR A 121 -12.03 -8.80 12.64
N VAL A 122 -12.08 -9.34 11.43
CA VAL A 122 -13.31 -9.84 10.78
C VAL A 122 -13.95 -10.94 11.63
N LEU A 123 -13.18 -11.96 12.02
CA LEU A 123 -13.68 -13.07 12.82
C LEU A 123 -14.13 -12.61 14.23
N ARG A 124 -13.41 -11.69 14.85
CA ARG A 124 -13.75 -11.13 16.16
C ARG A 124 -14.99 -10.25 16.13
N LYS A 125 -15.09 -9.32 15.15
CA LYS A 125 -16.19 -8.34 15.07
C LYS A 125 -17.49 -8.95 14.52
N LEU A 126 -17.39 -9.84 13.54
CA LEU A 126 -18.56 -10.33 12.80
C LEU A 126 -18.99 -11.76 13.18
N GLY A 127 -18.15 -12.51 13.87
CA GLY A 127 -18.35 -13.94 14.07
C GLY A 127 -18.32 -14.73 12.77
N LYS A 128 -18.63 -16.03 12.84
CA LYS A 128 -18.55 -16.90 11.66
C LYS A 128 -19.55 -16.52 10.57
N GLU A 129 -20.82 -16.33 10.92
CA GLU A 129 -21.89 -16.03 9.96
C GLU A 129 -21.70 -14.64 9.30
N GLY A 130 -21.30 -13.63 10.09
CA GLY A 130 -21.01 -12.30 9.54
C GLY A 130 -19.77 -12.30 8.65
N ALA A 131 -18.75 -13.09 8.97
CA ALA A 131 -17.58 -13.28 8.13
C ALA A 131 -17.96 -13.94 6.79
N ASP A 132 -18.85 -14.93 6.78
CA ASP A 132 -19.36 -15.56 5.56
C ASP A 132 -20.05 -14.53 4.63
N LYS A 133 -20.90 -13.66 5.20
CA LYS A 133 -21.55 -12.58 4.44
C LYS A 133 -20.55 -11.57 3.91
N PHE A 134 -19.57 -11.16 4.72
CA PHE A 134 -18.51 -10.26 4.34
C PHE A 134 -17.66 -10.81 3.18
N LEU A 135 -17.28 -12.09 3.23
CA LEU A 135 -16.51 -12.74 2.18
C LEU A 135 -17.32 -12.88 0.89
N ALA A 136 -18.60 -13.24 0.99
CA ALA A 136 -19.49 -13.35 -0.16
C ALA A 136 -19.66 -12.00 -0.91
N SER A 137 -19.63 -10.86 -0.20
CA SER A 137 -19.73 -9.53 -0.78
C SER A 137 -18.46 -9.04 -1.49
N THR A 138 -17.35 -9.79 -1.40
CA THR A 138 -16.12 -9.43 -2.11
C THR A 138 -16.34 -9.48 -3.62
N PRO A 139 -16.05 -8.39 -4.38
CA PRO A 139 -16.17 -8.40 -5.84
C PRO A 139 -15.23 -9.42 -6.49
N GLU A 140 -15.65 -9.99 -7.64
CA GLU A 140 -14.88 -10.99 -8.38
C GLU A 140 -13.50 -10.48 -8.84
N PHE A 141 -13.42 -9.21 -9.24
CA PHE A 141 -12.24 -8.61 -9.87
C PHE A 141 -11.78 -7.32 -9.17
N SER A 142 -11.63 -7.35 -7.83
CA SER A 142 -11.27 -6.13 -7.09
C SER A 142 -9.76 -5.86 -7.01
N VAL A 143 -8.93 -6.88 -6.80
CA VAL A 143 -7.45 -6.75 -6.70
C VAL A 143 -6.78 -7.60 -7.79
N THR A 144 -7.09 -8.90 -7.81
CA THR A 144 -6.68 -9.85 -8.85
C THR A 144 -7.89 -10.70 -9.24
N SER A 145 -7.79 -11.45 -10.34
CA SER A 145 -8.87 -12.34 -10.81
C SER A 145 -9.21 -13.47 -9.83
N ASP A 146 -8.28 -13.81 -8.94
CA ASP A 146 -8.45 -14.85 -7.91
C ASP A 146 -8.62 -14.30 -6.49
N TRP A 147 -8.69 -12.96 -6.35
CA TRP A 147 -8.68 -12.30 -5.04
C TRP A 147 -9.80 -12.78 -4.12
N LYS A 148 -11.01 -12.95 -4.62
CA LYS A 148 -12.16 -13.37 -3.82
C LYS A 148 -11.94 -14.72 -3.17
N SER A 149 -11.53 -15.72 -3.96
CA SER A 149 -11.26 -17.08 -3.46
C SER A 149 -10.04 -17.10 -2.54
N PHE A 150 -9.01 -16.36 -2.87
CA PHE A 150 -7.79 -16.26 -2.06
C PHE A 150 -8.06 -15.58 -0.71
N LYS A 151 -8.82 -14.47 -0.70
CA LYS A 151 -9.26 -13.78 0.52
C LYS A 151 -10.09 -14.71 1.42
N ASP A 152 -11.03 -15.46 0.84
CA ASP A 152 -11.83 -16.47 1.58
C ASP A 152 -10.91 -17.50 2.24
N ALA A 153 -9.97 -18.09 1.48
CA ALA A 153 -9.02 -19.05 2.01
C ALA A 153 -8.16 -18.47 3.15
N ILE A 154 -7.60 -17.26 2.98
CA ILE A 154 -6.79 -16.61 4.01
C ILE A 154 -7.61 -16.37 5.29
N VAL A 155 -8.82 -15.85 5.18
CA VAL A 155 -9.64 -15.56 6.35
C VAL A 155 -9.96 -16.82 7.13
N ARG A 156 -10.26 -17.93 6.46
CA ARG A 156 -10.60 -19.21 7.09
C ARG A 156 -9.39 -19.98 7.62
N GLN A 157 -8.33 -20.06 6.84
CA GLN A 157 -7.21 -20.98 7.07
C GLN A 157 -5.93 -20.28 7.56
N GLY A 158 -5.85 -18.94 7.44
CA GLY A 158 -4.65 -18.20 7.83
C GLY A 158 -3.43 -18.59 7.01
N PHE A 159 -2.32 -18.87 7.66
CA PHE A 159 -1.06 -19.26 7.02
C PHE A 159 -1.11 -20.62 6.31
N GLU A 160 -2.07 -21.47 6.64
CA GLU A 160 -2.30 -22.74 5.95
C GLU A 160 -3.02 -22.58 4.60
N ALA A 161 -3.50 -21.36 4.27
CA ALA A 161 -4.18 -21.13 3.01
C ALA A 161 -3.21 -21.33 1.83
N PRO A 162 -3.65 -22.01 0.75
CA PRO A 162 -2.83 -22.18 -0.44
C PRO A 162 -2.32 -20.87 -0.98
N GLY A 163 -1.00 -20.72 -1.17
CA GLY A 163 -0.36 -19.50 -1.65
C GLY A 163 -0.03 -18.44 -0.59
N ALA A 164 -0.51 -18.56 0.66
CA ALA A 164 -0.24 -17.60 1.72
C ALA A 164 1.27 -17.41 1.98
N LEU A 165 2.01 -18.51 2.15
CA LEU A 165 3.46 -18.49 2.33
C LEU A 165 4.18 -17.82 1.15
N GLY A 166 3.67 -18.03 -0.06
CA GLY A 166 4.21 -17.40 -1.28
C GLY A 166 4.12 -15.88 -1.24
N LYS A 167 3.06 -15.31 -0.66
CA LYS A 167 2.91 -13.86 -0.52
C LYS A 167 3.87 -13.28 0.51
N VAL A 168 4.13 -13.98 1.62
CA VAL A 168 5.16 -13.60 2.61
C VAL A 168 6.54 -13.56 1.96
N LYS A 169 6.92 -14.64 1.28
CA LYS A 169 8.22 -14.76 0.59
C LYS A 169 8.37 -13.76 -0.56
N LEU A 170 7.29 -13.48 -1.30
CA LEU A 170 7.29 -12.47 -2.34
C LEU A 170 7.61 -11.09 -1.77
N TYR A 171 6.97 -10.71 -0.67
CA TYR A 171 7.24 -9.44 -0.01
C TYR A 171 8.70 -9.33 0.43
N ASP A 172 9.22 -10.36 1.08
CA ASP A 172 10.62 -10.44 1.51
C ASP A 172 11.59 -10.34 0.33
N SER A 173 11.28 -10.99 -0.79
CA SER A 173 12.10 -10.88 -2.00
C SER A 173 12.21 -9.45 -2.54
N TYR A 174 11.14 -8.66 -2.39
CA TYR A 174 11.17 -7.24 -2.76
C TYR A 174 11.97 -6.39 -1.78
N LEU A 175 11.91 -6.67 -0.48
CA LEU A 175 12.78 -6.01 0.50
C LEU A 175 14.26 -6.26 0.18
N HIS A 176 14.65 -7.48 -0.19
CA HIS A 176 16.00 -7.78 -0.64
C HIS A 176 16.39 -7.06 -1.95
N LYS A 177 15.46 -6.96 -2.91
CA LYS A 177 15.70 -6.18 -4.15
C LYS A 177 15.88 -4.69 -3.83
N MET A 178 15.09 -4.14 -2.89
CA MET A 178 15.24 -2.76 -2.43
C MET A 178 16.58 -2.56 -1.74
N ASP A 179 16.98 -3.43 -0.83
CA ASP A 179 18.27 -3.34 -0.12
C ASP A 179 19.44 -3.30 -1.11
N LYS A 180 19.40 -4.17 -2.12
CA LYS A 180 20.39 -4.19 -3.19
C LYS A 180 20.39 -2.89 -4.02
N ALA A 181 19.23 -2.36 -4.38
CA ALA A 181 19.11 -1.13 -5.17
C ALA A 181 19.61 0.09 -4.38
N LEU A 182 19.43 0.09 -3.08
CA LEU A 182 19.86 1.15 -2.15
C LEU A 182 21.35 1.05 -1.78
N THR A 183 22.06 0.01 -2.21
CA THR A 183 23.51 -0.11 -1.94
C THR A 183 24.27 1.02 -2.66
N GLY A 184 24.85 1.94 -1.89
CA GLY A 184 25.56 3.11 -2.40
C GLY A 184 24.66 4.22 -2.96
N ASN A 185 23.36 4.10 -2.79
CA ASN A 185 22.36 5.10 -3.17
C ASN A 185 21.53 5.52 -1.97
N ASP A 186 21.12 6.80 -1.93
CA ASP A 186 20.22 7.29 -0.88
C ASP A 186 18.77 6.86 -1.11
N TRP A 187 18.37 6.70 -2.37
CA TRP A 187 17.01 6.39 -2.81
C TRP A 187 16.98 5.21 -3.77
N LEU A 188 15.79 4.67 -4.04
CA LEU A 188 15.61 3.48 -4.88
C LEU A 188 16.15 3.63 -6.31
N VAL A 189 16.21 4.87 -6.79
CA VAL A 189 16.79 5.18 -8.09
C VAL A 189 17.82 6.30 -7.93
N GLY A 190 19.05 5.94 -7.61
CA GLY A 190 20.16 6.87 -7.43
C GLY A 190 20.08 7.68 -6.14
N ASN A 191 20.51 8.95 -6.20
CA ASN A 191 20.66 9.81 -5.02
C ASN A 191 19.62 10.92 -4.94
N LYS A 192 18.48 10.76 -5.64
CA LYS A 192 17.36 11.70 -5.58
C LYS A 192 16.06 10.98 -5.32
N PHE A 193 15.30 11.51 -4.36
CA PHE A 193 13.94 11.05 -4.09
C PHE A 193 13.10 11.09 -5.37
N SER A 194 12.35 10.02 -5.63
CA SER A 194 11.67 9.81 -6.89
C SER A 194 10.27 9.17 -6.72
N ILE A 195 9.55 9.06 -7.82
CA ILE A 195 8.27 8.32 -7.89
C ILE A 195 8.44 6.87 -7.41
N ALA A 196 9.61 6.24 -7.57
CA ALA A 196 9.84 4.89 -7.06
C ALA A 196 9.73 4.86 -5.52
N ASP A 197 10.30 5.84 -4.83
CA ASP A 197 10.23 5.95 -3.37
C ASP A 197 8.80 6.24 -2.90
N ILE A 198 8.10 7.16 -3.59
CA ILE A 198 6.68 7.45 -3.34
C ILE A 198 5.83 6.19 -3.49
N ALA A 199 6.10 5.38 -4.52
CA ALA A 199 5.32 4.20 -4.83
C ALA A 199 5.51 3.07 -3.81
N LEU A 200 6.75 2.86 -3.31
CA LEU A 200 7.07 1.78 -2.36
C LEU A 200 6.70 2.13 -0.91
N THR A 201 6.79 3.40 -0.54
CA THR A 201 6.57 3.85 0.85
C THR A 201 5.30 3.30 1.51
N PRO A 202 4.09 3.37 0.91
CA PRO A 202 2.87 2.91 1.58
C PRO A 202 2.86 1.41 1.86
N TYR A 203 3.60 0.62 1.09
CA TYR A 203 3.69 -0.83 1.24
C TYR A 203 4.63 -1.22 2.38
N ILE A 204 5.77 -0.54 2.49
CA ILE A 204 6.69 -0.75 3.60
C ILE A 204 6.08 -0.22 4.91
N ASN A 205 5.45 0.95 4.86
CA ASN A 205 4.70 1.48 6.01
C ASN A 205 3.58 0.53 6.48
N ARG A 206 2.90 -0.18 5.58
CA ARG A 206 1.90 -1.18 5.97
C ARG A 206 2.50 -2.30 6.82
N LEU A 207 3.69 -2.79 6.48
CA LEU A 207 4.40 -3.77 7.30
C LEU A 207 4.79 -3.16 8.67
N ALA A 208 5.28 -1.92 8.68
CA ALA A 208 5.60 -1.20 9.93
C ALA A 208 4.37 -1.06 10.83
N MET A 209 3.21 -0.67 10.28
CA MET A 209 1.95 -0.59 11.02
C MET A 209 1.51 -1.94 11.61
N MET A 210 1.86 -3.05 10.98
CA MET A 210 1.62 -4.41 11.48
C MET A 210 2.74 -4.91 12.40
N SER A 211 3.65 -4.04 12.87
CA SER A 211 4.79 -4.41 13.73
C SER A 211 5.71 -5.49 13.12
N MET A 212 5.90 -5.44 11.81
CA MET A 212 6.73 -6.38 11.04
C MET A 212 8.08 -5.79 10.60
N ARG A 213 8.56 -4.79 11.32
CA ARG A 213 9.87 -4.16 11.05
C ARG A 213 11.03 -5.16 11.12
N GLY A 214 10.91 -6.25 11.88
CA GLY A 214 11.89 -7.34 11.90
C GLY A 214 12.15 -7.96 10.52
N MET A 215 11.33 -7.68 9.51
CA MET A 215 11.63 -8.07 8.12
C MET A 215 12.83 -7.31 7.53
N TRP A 216 13.23 -6.16 8.10
CA TRP A 216 14.38 -5.39 7.59
C TRP A 216 15.29 -4.81 8.68
N GLU A 217 14.82 -4.63 9.91
CA GLU A 217 15.58 -4.08 11.03
C GLU A 217 16.55 -5.09 11.65
N GLY A 218 17.32 -4.62 12.62
CA GLY A 218 18.29 -5.45 13.35
C GLY A 218 19.49 -5.88 12.51
N GLY A 219 19.85 -5.12 11.50
CA GLY A 219 20.96 -5.40 10.60
C GLY A 219 20.67 -6.40 9.49
N ARG A 220 19.39 -6.83 9.34
CA ARG A 220 19.00 -7.78 8.30
C ARG A 220 19.08 -7.18 6.89
N LEU A 221 18.50 -5.99 6.70
CA LEU A 221 18.50 -5.26 5.43
C LEU A 221 18.81 -3.77 5.72
N PRO A 222 20.06 -3.43 6.01
CA PRO A 222 20.43 -2.14 6.57
C PRO A 222 20.17 -0.95 5.62
N ASN A 223 20.15 -1.17 4.31
CA ASN A 223 19.83 -0.11 3.37
C ASN A 223 18.33 0.19 3.34
N VAL A 224 17.48 -0.82 3.50
CA VAL A 224 16.02 -0.63 3.64
C VAL A 224 15.71 0.08 4.96
N GLU A 225 16.37 -0.32 6.07
CA GLU A 225 16.24 0.33 7.37
C GLU A 225 16.55 1.82 7.26
N ARG A 226 17.73 2.18 6.77
CA ARG A 226 18.16 3.57 6.52
C ARG A 226 17.20 4.33 5.60
N TRP A 227 16.76 3.72 4.51
CA TRP A 227 15.83 4.33 3.57
C TRP A 227 14.47 4.62 4.23
N PHE A 228 13.94 3.68 5.00
CA PHE A 228 12.64 3.86 5.64
C PHE A 228 12.70 4.89 6.77
N GLU A 229 13.79 4.95 7.53
CA GLU A 229 14.04 6.02 8.50
C GLU A 229 14.06 7.40 7.81
N ALA A 230 14.73 7.51 6.66
CA ALA A 230 14.76 8.76 5.88
C ALA A 230 13.35 9.14 5.35
N ILE A 231 12.52 8.15 4.99
CA ILE A 231 11.11 8.37 4.62
C ILE A 231 10.29 8.85 5.82
N GLU A 232 10.41 8.21 6.99
CA GLU A 232 9.68 8.58 8.20
C GLU A 232 10.05 9.98 8.72
N ALA A 233 11.29 10.43 8.48
CA ALA A 233 11.77 11.75 8.84
C ALA A 233 11.23 12.88 7.93
N ARG A 234 10.57 12.56 6.81
CA ARG A 234 9.98 13.60 5.93
C ARG A 234 8.77 14.24 6.61
N GLU A 235 8.67 15.56 6.52
CA GLU A 235 7.55 16.32 7.11
C GLU A 235 6.17 15.86 6.64
N ASN A 236 6.09 15.38 5.40
CA ASN A 236 4.85 14.91 4.78
C ASN A 236 4.49 13.46 5.14
N PHE A 237 5.37 12.71 5.84
CA PHE A 237 5.10 11.31 6.16
C PHE A 237 3.90 11.16 7.09
N LYS A 238 3.95 11.75 8.27
CA LYS A 238 2.87 11.63 9.26
C LYS A 238 1.52 12.11 8.73
N PRO A 239 1.41 13.32 8.11
CA PRO A 239 0.15 13.78 7.54
C PRO A 239 -0.43 12.90 6.44
N CYS A 240 0.41 12.17 5.69
CA CYS A 240 -0.08 11.36 4.57
C CYS A 240 -0.39 9.91 4.93
N PHE A 241 0.31 9.35 5.92
CA PHE A 241 0.23 7.91 6.23
C PHE A 241 -0.39 7.59 7.57
N ILE A 242 -0.24 8.46 8.58
CA ILE A 242 -0.63 8.17 9.95
C ILE A 242 -1.96 8.84 10.30
N ASP A 243 -2.07 10.14 10.08
CA ASP A 243 -3.19 10.95 10.57
C ASP A 243 -4.55 10.59 9.92
N TRP A 244 -4.54 9.90 8.80
CA TRP A 244 -5.76 9.46 8.10
C TRP A 244 -6.28 8.09 8.56
N VAL A 245 -5.48 7.32 9.27
CA VAL A 245 -5.88 5.95 9.67
C VAL A 245 -6.62 6.02 11.00
N PRO A 246 -7.86 5.52 11.09
CA PRO A 246 -8.60 5.48 12.35
C PRO A 246 -7.82 4.75 13.45
N GLU A 247 -7.92 5.24 14.68
CA GLU A 247 -7.16 4.71 15.82
C GLU A 247 -7.45 3.23 16.09
N ASP A 248 -8.72 2.83 16.01
CA ASP A 248 -9.12 1.45 16.20
C ASP A 248 -8.50 0.51 15.15
N LEU A 249 -8.41 0.98 13.90
CA LEU A 249 -7.77 0.22 12.83
C LEU A 249 -6.25 0.16 13.01
N THR A 250 -5.63 1.26 13.45
CA THR A 250 -4.19 1.30 13.76
C THR A 250 -3.86 0.30 14.86
N ASN A 251 -4.67 0.27 15.93
CA ASN A 251 -4.50 -0.69 17.02
C ASN A 251 -4.71 -2.13 16.56
N ASP A 252 -5.73 -2.42 15.76
CA ASP A 252 -5.99 -3.75 15.19
C ASP A 252 -4.82 -4.22 14.30
N LEU A 253 -4.26 -3.34 13.46
CA LEU A 253 -3.10 -3.67 12.63
C LEU A 253 -1.89 -4.05 13.50
N ARG A 254 -1.56 -3.22 14.48
CA ARG A 254 -0.43 -3.43 15.38
C ARG A 254 -0.56 -4.70 16.21
N GLU A 255 -1.67 -4.85 16.93
CA GLU A 255 -1.85 -5.95 17.88
C GLU A 255 -1.95 -7.31 17.20
N ASN A 256 -2.68 -7.39 16.08
CA ASN A 256 -2.79 -8.62 15.32
C ASN A 256 -1.48 -8.94 14.60
N GLY A 257 -0.78 -7.91 14.12
CA GLY A 257 0.53 -8.07 13.50
C GLY A 257 1.56 -8.64 14.48
N ILE A 258 1.61 -8.13 15.72
CA ILE A 258 2.47 -8.69 16.78
C ILE A 258 2.17 -10.18 16.98
N LYS A 259 0.89 -10.57 17.04
CA LYS A 259 0.49 -11.99 17.20
C LYS A 259 0.89 -12.86 15.99
N SER A 260 0.94 -12.28 14.79
CA SER A 260 1.27 -12.98 13.55
C SER A 260 2.78 -13.01 13.25
N TRP A 261 3.54 -12.12 13.87
CA TRP A 261 4.99 -11.99 13.62
C TRP A 261 5.79 -13.29 13.81
N PRO A 262 5.57 -14.10 14.86
CA PRO A 262 6.34 -15.34 15.03
C PRO A 262 6.20 -16.31 13.84
N GLU A 263 5.01 -16.39 13.23
CA GLU A 263 4.81 -17.25 12.07
C GLU A 263 5.44 -16.67 10.80
N VAL A 264 5.39 -15.34 10.62
CA VAL A 264 6.09 -14.66 9.51
C VAL A 264 7.60 -14.85 9.65
N ALA A 265 8.16 -14.64 10.84
CA ALA A 265 9.58 -14.81 11.11
C ALA A 265 10.03 -16.26 10.83
N LYS A 266 9.25 -17.25 11.28
CA LYS A 266 9.51 -18.66 11.01
C LYS A 266 9.51 -18.98 9.50
N ILE A 267 8.55 -18.43 8.72
CA ILE A 267 8.48 -18.63 7.26
C ILE A 267 9.72 -18.06 6.57
N LEU A 268 10.26 -16.95 7.10
CA LEU A 268 11.42 -16.23 6.55
C LEU A 268 12.74 -16.63 7.20
N GLU A 269 12.73 -17.59 8.13
CA GLU A 269 13.92 -18.06 8.87
C GLU A 269 14.63 -16.92 9.62
N ILE A 270 13.83 -15.97 10.17
CA ILE A 270 14.31 -14.85 10.97
C ILE A 270 14.33 -15.27 12.44
N GLU A 271 15.47 -15.09 13.12
CA GLU A 271 15.58 -15.26 14.58
C GLU A 271 14.83 -14.13 15.31
N ILE A 272 14.02 -14.48 16.34
CA ILE A 272 13.23 -13.55 17.14
C ILE A 272 13.74 -13.47 18.58
#